data_b8ee0d03c6c95ec9962606dcab8c2485
#
_entry.id   b8ee0d03c6c95ec9962606dcab8c2485
#
_cell.length_a   1.000
_cell.length_b   1.000
_cell.length_c   1.000
_cell.angle_alpha   90.00
_cell.angle_beta   90.00
_cell.angle_gamma   90.00
#
_symmetry.space_group_name_H-M   'P 1'
#
loop_
_entity.id
_entity.type
_entity.pdbx_description
1 polymer ?
#
loop_
_entity_poly.entity_id
_entity_poly.type
_entity_poly.pdbx_seq_one_letter_code
_entity_poly.pdbx_strand_id
1 'polypeptide(L)'
;MADAAIFVLAEPGNSESIGRLVNALEAGKEFSEADGDDIEIVFDGAATKWIGELEDESHDYHELYAAVREEVVVCDYCASAYGVDDAVDGSGVTRLDEYDGHPSVRSFVAEGYEVLTF
;
A
#
# COMPACT_ATOMS: atom_id res chain seq x y z
N MET A 1 -3.38 12.92 17.13
CA MET A 1 -2.60 12.66 15.97
C MET A 1 -2.04 11.27 16.00
N ALA A 2 -2.81 10.38 15.41
CA ALA A 2 -2.37 9.01 15.20
C ALA A 2 -1.71 8.94 13.82
N ASP A 3 -0.48 8.47 13.75
CA ASP A 3 0.22 8.27 12.50
C ASP A 3 0.40 6.77 12.28
N ALA A 4 0.13 6.30 11.08
CA ALA A 4 0.20 4.87 10.79
C ALA A 4 0.83 4.58 9.44
N ALA A 5 1.57 3.48 9.39
CA ALA A 5 2.06 2.88 8.16
C ALA A 5 1.39 1.51 8.03
N ILE A 6 0.53 1.38 7.04
CA ILE A 6 -0.22 0.15 6.78
C ILE A 6 0.50 -0.63 5.71
N PHE A 7 1.00 -1.81 6.06
CA PHE A 7 1.68 -2.69 5.12
C PHE A 7 0.71 -3.75 4.63
N VAL A 8 0.43 -3.74 3.33
CA VAL A 8 -0.36 -4.78 2.68
C VAL A 8 0.60 -5.83 2.16
N LEU A 9 0.46 -7.05 2.64
CA LEU A 9 1.37 -8.16 2.30
C LEU A 9 0.67 -9.28 1.53
N ALA A 10 -0.66 -9.36 1.62
CA ALA A 10 -1.42 -10.41 0.97
C ALA A 10 -1.53 -10.17 -0.53
N GLU A 11 -1.20 -11.20 -1.32
CA GLU A 11 -1.32 -11.11 -2.78
C GLU A 11 -2.76 -11.33 -3.25
N PRO A 12 -3.14 -10.84 -4.44
CA PRO A 12 -4.45 -11.15 -5.01
C PRO A 12 -4.59 -12.65 -5.31
N GLY A 13 -5.82 -13.14 -5.30
CA GLY A 13 -6.10 -14.48 -5.77
C GLY A 13 -7.14 -15.28 -5.01
N ASN A 14 -7.54 -14.85 -3.81
CA ASN A 14 -8.55 -15.57 -3.04
C ASN A 14 -9.33 -14.62 -2.12
N SER A 15 -10.38 -15.15 -1.49
CA SER A 15 -11.27 -14.33 -0.66
C SER A 15 -10.59 -13.79 0.59
N GLU A 16 -9.66 -14.53 1.17
CA GLU A 16 -8.92 -14.05 2.35
C GLU A 16 -8.07 -12.84 2.00
N SER A 17 -7.34 -12.90 0.88
CA SER A 17 -6.50 -11.78 0.47
C SER A 17 -7.31 -10.55 0.08
N ILE A 18 -8.48 -10.75 -0.52
CA ILE A 18 -9.40 -9.64 -0.82
C ILE A 18 -9.85 -8.98 0.48
N GLY A 19 -10.21 -9.77 1.49
CA GLY A 19 -10.61 -9.24 2.79
C GLY A 19 -9.50 -8.44 3.45
N ARG A 20 -8.26 -8.93 3.40
CA ARG A 20 -7.11 -8.21 3.94
C ARG A 20 -6.89 -6.88 3.22
N LEU A 21 -6.97 -6.89 1.89
CA LEU A 21 -6.84 -5.68 1.09
C LEU A 21 -7.91 -4.66 1.45
N VAL A 22 -9.16 -5.06 1.48
CA VAL A 22 -10.28 -4.15 1.75
C VAL A 22 -10.14 -3.56 3.15
N ASN A 23 -9.80 -4.38 4.14
CA ASN A 23 -9.60 -3.88 5.50
C ASN A 23 -8.43 -2.90 5.58
N ALA A 24 -7.36 -3.15 4.86
CA ALA A 24 -6.22 -2.23 4.82
C ALA A 24 -6.60 -0.89 4.20
N LEU A 25 -7.32 -0.91 3.08
CA LEU A 25 -7.74 0.31 2.40
C LEU A 25 -8.77 1.09 3.21
N GLU A 26 -9.71 0.40 3.87
CA GLU A 26 -10.69 1.05 4.74
C GLU A 26 -10.01 1.69 5.96
N ALA A 27 -9.07 0.99 6.58
CA ALA A 27 -8.30 1.57 7.68
C ALA A 27 -7.52 2.80 7.21
N GLY A 28 -6.86 2.72 6.06
CA GLY A 28 -6.14 3.85 5.48
C GLY A 28 -7.05 5.03 5.21
N LYS A 29 -8.25 4.77 4.71
CA LYS A 29 -9.24 5.81 4.45
C LYS A 29 -9.66 6.51 5.75
N GLU A 30 -9.88 5.74 6.81
CA GLU A 30 -10.25 6.31 8.10
C GLU A 30 -9.17 7.27 8.61
N PHE A 31 -7.90 6.87 8.54
CA PHE A 31 -6.80 7.78 8.91
C PHE A 31 -6.74 9.00 8.00
N SER A 32 -6.93 8.83 6.69
CA SER A 32 -6.82 9.93 5.75
C SER A 32 -7.91 10.98 5.95
N GLU A 33 -9.04 10.59 6.50
CA GLU A 33 -10.16 11.49 6.78
C GLU A 33 -10.06 12.17 8.15
N ALA A 34 -9.15 11.70 9.01
CA ALA A 34 -8.97 12.26 10.34
C ALA A 34 -7.96 13.42 10.28
N ASP A 35 -8.36 14.57 10.78
CA ASP A 35 -7.50 15.76 10.77
C ASP A 35 -6.25 15.55 11.62
N GLY A 36 -5.10 15.85 11.04
CA GLY A 36 -3.82 15.80 11.73
C GLY A 36 -3.17 14.43 11.79
N ASP A 37 -3.82 13.38 11.28
CA ASP A 37 -3.21 12.06 11.17
C ASP A 37 -2.40 11.97 9.88
N ASP A 38 -1.27 11.26 9.94
CA ASP A 38 -0.45 10.97 8.78
C ASP A 38 -0.51 9.48 8.49
N ILE A 39 -0.67 9.12 7.23
CA ILE A 39 -0.89 7.73 6.83
C ILE A 39 -0.11 7.41 5.57
N GLU A 40 0.55 6.26 5.58
CA GLU A 40 1.08 5.66 4.36
C GLU A 40 0.57 4.24 4.23
N ILE A 41 0.18 3.88 3.02
CA ILE A 41 -0.28 2.53 2.69
C ILE A 41 0.78 1.92 1.78
N VAL A 42 1.52 0.97 2.31
CA VAL A 42 2.69 0.37 1.65
C VAL A 42 2.29 -0.98 1.09
N PHE A 43 2.31 -1.11 -0.23
CA PHE A 43 2.13 -2.41 -0.87
C PHE A 43 3.51 -3.07 -0.97
N ASP A 44 3.67 -4.18 -0.26
CA ASP A 44 4.97 -4.83 -0.07
C ASP A 44 4.86 -6.30 -0.44
N GLY A 45 5.99 -6.92 -0.74
CA GLY A 45 6.00 -8.34 -1.11
C GLY A 45 5.10 -8.62 -2.31
N ALA A 46 4.40 -9.73 -2.27
CA ALA A 46 3.50 -10.15 -3.33
C ALA A 46 2.28 -9.21 -3.49
N ALA A 47 2.01 -8.36 -2.49
CA ALA A 47 0.91 -7.39 -2.59
C ALA A 47 1.18 -6.29 -3.62
N THR A 48 2.43 -6.12 -4.08
CA THR A 48 2.74 -5.21 -5.19
C THR A 48 1.95 -5.54 -6.45
N LYS A 49 1.50 -6.79 -6.59
CA LYS A 49 0.67 -7.23 -7.71
C LYS A 49 -0.70 -6.56 -7.74
N TRP A 50 -1.18 -6.01 -6.61
CA TRP A 50 -2.47 -5.35 -6.55
C TRP A 50 -2.52 -4.06 -7.37
N ILE A 51 -1.41 -3.38 -7.53
CA ILE A 51 -1.38 -2.04 -8.15
C ILE A 51 -1.99 -2.08 -9.55
N GLY A 52 -1.55 -3.00 -10.40
CA GLY A 52 -2.09 -3.10 -11.76
C GLY A 52 -3.58 -3.41 -11.78
N GLU A 53 -4.05 -4.25 -10.85
CA GLU A 53 -5.47 -4.60 -10.76
C GLU A 53 -6.31 -3.41 -10.28
N LEU A 54 -5.85 -2.72 -9.23
CA LEU A 54 -6.59 -1.63 -8.61
C LEU A 54 -6.61 -0.35 -9.46
N GLU A 55 -5.62 -0.16 -10.34
CA GLU A 55 -5.61 0.95 -11.28
C GLU A 55 -6.67 0.77 -12.39
N ASP A 56 -7.14 -0.44 -12.60
CA ASP A 56 -8.20 -0.72 -13.56
C ASP A 56 -9.55 -0.24 -12.99
N GLU A 57 -10.18 0.69 -13.70
CA GLU A 57 -11.44 1.30 -13.26
C GLU A 57 -12.58 0.29 -13.16
N SER A 58 -12.48 -0.87 -13.82
CA SER A 58 -13.48 -1.92 -13.76
C SER A 58 -13.33 -2.83 -12.54
N HIS A 59 -12.24 -2.71 -11.78
CA HIS A 59 -12.04 -3.53 -10.58
C HIS A 59 -13.06 -3.15 -9.51
N ASP A 60 -13.60 -4.15 -8.82
CA ASP A 60 -14.62 -3.94 -7.78
C ASP A 60 -14.20 -2.95 -6.70
N TYR A 61 -12.91 -2.90 -6.37
CA TYR A 61 -12.38 -2.04 -5.31
C TYR A 61 -11.56 -0.86 -5.84
N HIS A 62 -11.70 -0.54 -7.12
CA HIS A 62 -11.01 0.62 -7.69
C HIS A 62 -11.39 1.92 -6.99
N GLU A 63 -12.67 2.13 -6.70
CA GLU A 63 -13.11 3.38 -6.06
C GLU A 63 -12.55 3.54 -4.66
N LEU A 64 -12.49 2.46 -3.89
CA LEU A 64 -11.89 2.48 -2.56
C LEU A 64 -10.39 2.80 -2.64
N TYR A 65 -9.70 2.15 -3.57
CA TYR A 65 -8.29 2.43 -3.83
C TYR A 65 -8.08 3.89 -4.26
N ALA A 66 -8.91 4.39 -5.16
CA ALA A 66 -8.81 5.77 -5.65
C ALA A 66 -8.97 6.78 -4.52
N ALA A 67 -9.80 6.47 -3.53
CA ALA A 67 -10.02 7.36 -2.39
C ALA A 67 -8.77 7.55 -1.52
N VAL A 68 -7.84 6.60 -1.53
CA VAL A 68 -6.61 6.65 -0.73
C VAL A 68 -5.33 6.64 -1.57
N ARG A 69 -5.46 6.77 -2.87
CA ARG A 69 -4.34 6.56 -3.81
C ARG A 69 -3.15 7.50 -3.54
N GLU A 70 -3.41 8.70 -3.06
CA GLU A 70 -2.33 9.65 -2.74
C GLU A 70 -1.45 9.18 -1.59
N GLU A 71 -1.98 8.28 -0.76
CA GLU A 71 -1.27 7.73 0.40
C GLU A 71 -0.55 6.41 0.07
N VAL A 72 -0.74 5.91 -1.16
CA VAL A 72 -0.22 4.59 -1.56
C VAL A 72 1.22 4.71 -2.05
N VAL A 73 2.06 3.82 -1.55
CA VAL A 73 3.45 3.67 -1.98
C VAL A 73 3.73 2.18 -2.15
N VAL A 74 4.79 1.83 -2.87
CA VAL A 74 5.16 0.43 -3.10
C VAL A 74 6.62 0.18 -2.76
N CYS A 75 6.92 -1.05 -2.38
CA CYS A 75 8.29 -1.52 -2.20
C CYS A 75 8.96 -1.63 -3.57
N ASP A 76 10.05 -0.90 -3.77
CA ASP A 76 10.78 -0.89 -5.03
C ASP A 76 11.33 -2.28 -5.39
N TYR A 77 12.03 -2.90 -4.44
CA TYR A 77 12.59 -4.24 -4.64
C TYR A 77 11.50 -5.26 -5.00
N CYS A 78 10.40 -5.26 -4.27
CA CYS A 78 9.35 -6.24 -4.47
C CYS A 78 8.60 -6.05 -5.78
N ALA A 79 8.43 -4.80 -6.23
CA ALA A 79 7.82 -4.54 -7.54
C ALA A 79 8.63 -5.21 -8.66
N SER A 80 9.95 -5.17 -8.57
CA SER A 80 10.84 -5.83 -9.54
C SER A 80 10.84 -7.34 -9.33
N ALA A 81 10.95 -7.79 -8.09
CA ALA A 81 11.00 -9.22 -7.77
C ALA A 81 9.76 -9.97 -8.22
N TYR A 82 8.60 -9.32 -8.15
CA TYR A 82 7.33 -9.93 -8.56
C TYR A 82 6.93 -9.57 -10.01
N GLY A 83 7.82 -8.89 -10.74
CA GLY A 83 7.65 -8.66 -12.17
C GLY A 83 6.54 -7.67 -12.51
N VAL A 84 6.26 -6.71 -11.65
CA VAL A 84 5.18 -5.73 -11.84
C VAL A 84 5.69 -4.30 -12.07
N ASP A 85 6.94 -4.14 -12.47
CA ASP A 85 7.54 -2.83 -12.72
C ASP A 85 6.70 -1.97 -13.67
N ASP A 86 6.24 -2.56 -14.77
CA ASP A 86 5.50 -1.79 -15.78
C ASP A 86 4.18 -1.25 -15.22
N ALA A 87 3.45 -2.07 -14.46
CA ALA A 87 2.20 -1.64 -13.86
C ALA A 87 2.42 -0.54 -12.82
N VAL A 88 3.44 -0.71 -11.99
CA VAL A 88 3.79 0.28 -10.96
C VAL A 88 4.23 1.59 -11.60
N ASP A 89 5.13 1.54 -12.58
CA ASP A 89 5.61 2.74 -13.24
C ASP A 89 4.49 3.44 -14.00
N GLY A 90 3.60 2.68 -14.64
CA GLY A 90 2.45 3.24 -15.34
C GLY A 90 1.44 3.88 -14.41
N SER A 91 1.38 3.47 -13.16
CA SER A 91 0.45 4.03 -12.16
C SER A 91 0.91 5.38 -11.62
N GLY A 92 2.20 5.66 -11.65
CA GLY A 92 2.79 6.84 -11.04
C GLY A 92 2.88 6.77 -9.51
N VAL A 93 2.60 5.61 -8.90
CA VAL A 93 2.73 5.42 -7.46
C VAL A 93 4.20 5.48 -7.05
N THR A 94 4.50 6.16 -5.96
CA THR A 94 5.86 6.31 -5.46
C THR A 94 6.45 4.98 -5.00
N ARG A 95 7.69 4.74 -5.38
CA ARG A 95 8.45 3.55 -4.98
C ARG A 95 9.36 3.92 -3.82
N LEU A 96 9.37 3.09 -2.78
CA LEU A 96 10.24 3.27 -1.61
C LEU A 96 11.39 2.27 -1.65
N ASP A 97 12.61 2.77 -1.47
CA ASP A 97 13.84 1.97 -1.60
C ASP A 97 14.88 2.28 -0.53
N GLU A 98 14.47 2.87 0.59
CA GLU A 98 15.41 3.44 1.57
C GLU A 98 16.34 2.43 2.22
N TYR A 99 15.93 1.17 2.34
CA TYR A 99 16.76 0.14 2.97
C TYR A 99 16.87 -1.08 2.08
N ASP A 100 18.03 -1.26 1.45
CA ASP A 100 18.31 -2.39 0.54
C ASP A 100 17.25 -2.55 -0.55
N GLY A 101 16.72 -1.44 -1.05
CA GLY A 101 15.66 -1.43 -2.05
C GLY A 101 14.26 -1.59 -1.48
N HIS A 102 14.12 -1.67 -0.17
CA HIS A 102 12.84 -1.82 0.54
C HIS A 102 12.46 -0.56 1.28
N PRO A 103 11.17 -0.39 1.63
CA PRO A 103 10.79 0.66 2.58
C PRO A 103 11.50 0.45 3.92
N SER A 104 11.87 1.54 4.58
CA SER A 104 12.48 1.45 5.89
C SER A 104 11.42 1.33 6.98
N VAL A 105 11.14 0.11 7.42
CA VAL A 105 10.22 -0.13 8.54
C VAL A 105 10.72 0.57 9.80
N ARG A 106 12.04 0.52 10.04
CA ARG A 106 12.63 1.17 11.20
C ARG A 106 12.38 2.68 11.22
N SER A 107 12.42 3.33 10.07
CA SER A 107 12.14 4.78 9.98
C SER A 107 10.73 5.10 10.43
N PHE A 108 9.74 4.31 10.02
CA PHE A 108 8.37 4.49 10.47
C PHE A 108 8.25 4.38 11.98
N VAL A 109 8.86 3.33 12.55
CA VAL A 109 8.84 3.12 14.00
C VAL A 109 9.53 4.28 14.72
N ALA A 110 10.70 4.70 14.24
CA ALA A 110 11.48 5.77 14.87
C ALA A 110 10.76 7.13 14.82
N GLU A 111 9.94 7.34 13.79
CA GLU A 111 9.17 8.59 13.62
C GLU A 111 7.81 8.53 14.34
N GLY A 112 7.54 7.47 15.06
CA GLY A 112 6.33 7.37 15.89
C GLY A 112 5.10 6.83 15.16
N TYR A 113 5.26 6.24 13.98
CA TYR A 113 4.16 5.60 13.28
C TYR A 113 3.81 4.26 13.93
N GLU A 114 2.51 4.00 14.04
CA GLU A 114 2.05 2.64 14.29
C GLU A 114 2.18 1.84 13.01
N VAL A 115 2.83 0.68 13.08
CA VAL A 115 2.99 -0.19 11.91
C VAL A 115 1.96 -1.30 11.98
N LEU A 116 1.05 -1.31 10.99
CA LEU A 116 -0.04 -2.28 10.91
C LEU A 116 0.17 -3.14 9.66
N THR A 117 -0.08 -4.44 9.78
CA THR A 117 0.10 -5.36 8.65
C THR A 117 -1.21 -6.08 8.33
N PHE A 118 -1.46 -6.25 7.05
CA PHE A 118 -2.65 -6.92 6.54
C PHE A 118 -2.30 -7.95 5.48
#